data_3362a0945d33782a5240a1f89d1a94f0
#
_entry.id   3362a0945d33782a5240a1f89d1a94f0
#
_cell.length_a   1.000
_cell.length_b   1.000
_cell.length_c   1.000
_cell.angle_alpha   90.00
_cell.angle_beta   90.00
_cell.angle_gamma   90.00
#
_symmetry.space_group_name_H-M   'P 1'
#
loop_
_entity.id
_entity.type
_entity.pdbx_description
1 polymer ?
#
loop_
_entity_poly.entity_id
_entity_poly.type
_entity_poly.pdbx_seq_one_letter_code
_entity_poly.pdbx_strand_id
1 'polypeptide(L)'
;MEAKRNQAEGMKNAVAVVKEIAKEFAGVSGREYGLFEEYCMEDAETAVVMIGSAAGTTKDAIDALRAKGEKGGLIKIRLYRPFPAEEIAEALKNVKAVAIMDRAEGYTNHGGPLGSDVMAAMFRARSQAYAVNYIYGLGGRDVRVEDMEKVFADLKQIVADNDAGETYRYLGIRE
;
A
#
# COMPACT_ATOMS: atom_id res chain seq x y z
N MET A 1 -20.76 19.11 17.03
CA MET A 1 -19.50 19.44 16.35
C MET A 1 -18.30 19.17 17.24
N GLU A 2 -18.31 19.63 18.50
CA GLU A 2 -17.22 19.48 19.48
C GLU A 2 -16.88 18.02 19.79
N ALA A 3 -17.87 17.14 19.94
CA ALA A 3 -17.66 15.71 20.16
C ALA A 3 -16.88 15.04 19.00
N LYS A 4 -17.16 15.44 17.77
CA LYS A 4 -16.41 14.94 16.58
C LYS A 4 -14.98 15.48 16.54
N ARG A 5 -14.77 16.72 16.97
CA ARG A 5 -13.42 17.28 17.11
C ARG A 5 -12.62 16.54 18.18
N ASN A 6 -13.23 16.26 19.33
CA ASN A 6 -12.57 15.49 20.41
C ASN A 6 -12.21 14.07 19.94
N GLN A 7 -13.09 13.41 19.16
CA GLN A 7 -12.80 12.12 18.53
C GLN A 7 -11.59 12.21 17.58
N ALA A 8 -11.54 13.25 16.75
CA ALA A 8 -10.43 13.45 15.80
C ALA A 8 -9.10 13.69 16.54
N GLU A 9 -9.10 14.47 17.63
CA GLU A 9 -7.90 14.68 18.44
C GLU A 9 -7.46 13.39 19.14
N GLY A 10 -8.39 12.58 19.65
CA GLY A 10 -8.10 11.26 20.21
C GLY A 10 -7.47 10.33 19.18
N MET A 11 -8.01 10.29 17.95
CA MET A 11 -7.45 9.51 16.83
C MET A 11 -6.05 9.98 16.46
N LYS A 12 -5.81 11.28 16.44
CA LYS A 12 -4.48 11.84 16.14
C LYS A 12 -3.44 11.40 17.18
N ASN A 13 -3.81 11.40 18.47
CA ASN A 13 -2.93 10.97 19.55
C ASN A 13 -2.67 9.44 19.53
N ALA A 14 -3.58 8.65 18.98
CA ALA A 14 -3.49 7.20 18.95
C ALA A 14 -2.24 6.67 18.21
N VAL A 15 -1.70 7.40 17.23
CA VAL A 15 -0.48 6.98 16.51
C VAL A 15 0.70 6.84 17.46
N ALA A 16 0.90 7.83 18.34
CA ALA A 16 2.01 7.79 19.30
C ALA A 16 1.84 6.63 20.29
N VAL A 17 0.62 6.43 20.80
CA VAL A 17 0.30 5.32 21.72
C VAL A 17 0.51 3.95 21.06
N VAL A 18 0.09 3.79 19.81
CA VAL A 18 0.32 2.52 19.06
C VAL A 18 1.82 2.22 18.91
N LYS A 19 2.64 3.24 18.62
CA LYS A 19 4.10 3.07 18.52
C LYS A 19 4.72 2.69 19.87
N GLU A 20 4.24 3.25 20.98
CA GLU A 20 4.70 2.93 22.33
C GLU A 20 4.34 1.48 22.71
N ILE A 21 3.06 1.12 22.58
CA ILE A 21 2.60 -0.24 22.87
C ILE A 21 3.29 -1.29 21.99
N ALA A 22 3.55 -0.96 20.72
CA ALA A 22 4.29 -1.87 19.83
C ALA A 22 5.70 -2.18 20.34
N LYS A 23 6.40 -1.20 20.91
CA LYS A 23 7.71 -1.40 21.56
C LYS A 23 7.62 -2.26 22.82
N GLU A 24 6.64 -1.99 23.67
CA GLU A 24 6.40 -2.81 24.87
C GLU A 24 6.11 -4.26 24.48
N PHE A 25 5.24 -4.46 23.49
CA PHE A 25 4.92 -5.80 22.98
C PHE A 25 6.13 -6.51 22.37
N ALA A 26 7.01 -5.77 21.69
CA ALA A 26 8.28 -6.33 21.18
C ALA A 26 9.19 -6.83 22.31
N GLY A 27 9.24 -6.11 23.42
CA GLY A 27 9.99 -6.54 24.62
C GLY A 27 9.50 -7.85 25.23
N VAL A 28 8.19 -8.14 25.12
CA VAL A 28 7.56 -9.36 25.67
C VAL A 28 7.57 -10.52 24.67
N SER A 29 7.30 -10.23 23.40
CA SER A 29 7.06 -11.25 22.36
C SER A 29 8.26 -11.52 21.46
N GLY A 30 9.28 -10.65 21.46
CA GLY A 30 10.38 -10.66 20.50
C GLY A 30 9.96 -10.27 19.08
N ARG A 31 8.72 -9.79 18.87
CA ARG A 31 8.16 -9.41 17.56
C ARG A 31 7.83 -7.93 17.54
N GLU A 32 8.43 -7.20 16.61
CA GLU A 32 8.14 -5.78 16.41
C GLU A 32 7.02 -5.58 15.40
N TYR A 33 6.02 -4.78 15.79
CA TYR A 33 4.89 -4.40 14.92
C TYR A 33 4.82 -2.88 14.80
N GLY A 34 5.18 -2.35 13.61
CA GLY A 34 5.02 -0.94 13.28
C GLY A 34 3.61 -0.60 12.77
N LEU A 35 3.42 0.63 12.32
CA LEU A 35 2.20 1.10 11.68
C LEU A 35 1.92 0.35 10.36
N PHE A 36 2.96 -0.09 9.70
CA PHE A 36 2.98 -0.94 8.51
C PHE A 36 4.27 -1.79 8.53
N GLU A 37 4.34 -2.71 7.61
CA GLU A 37 5.53 -3.53 7.35
C GLU A 37 6.08 -3.15 5.98
N GLU A 38 7.36 -2.89 5.93
CA GLU A 38 8.12 -2.71 4.70
C GLU A 38 8.78 -4.04 4.31
N TYR A 39 8.70 -4.41 3.05
CA TYR A 39 9.36 -5.57 2.49
C TYR A 39 10.11 -5.19 1.23
N CYS A 40 11.42 -5.30 1.24
CA CYS A 40 12.31 -4.94 0.13
C CYS A 40 12.13 -3.51 -0.37
N MET A 41 11.88 -2.54 0.52
CA MET A 41 11.65 -1.14 0.15
C MET A 41 12.93 -0.32 0.00
N GLU A 42 14.07 -0.78 0.49
CA GLU A 42 15.33 -0.03 0.60
C GLU A 42 15.84 0.49 -0.75
N ASP A 43 15.62 -0.27 -1.82
CA ASP A 43 16.02 0.07 -3.19
C ASP A 43 14.90 -0.09 -4.20
N ALA A 44 13.64 -0.14 -3.74
CA ALA A 44 12.49 -0.36 -4.59
C ALA A 44 12.28 0.77 -5.59
N GLU A 45 12.14 0.42 -6.86
CA GLU A 45 11.75 1.34 -7.93
C GLU A 45 10.23 1.32 -8.16
N THR A 46 9.60 0.18 -7.90
CA THR A 46 8.15 0.01 -7.93
C THR A 46 7.68 -0.62 -6.63
N ALA A 47 6.50 -0.28 -6.16
CA ALA A 47 5.97 -0.80 -4.91
C ALA A 47 4.49 -1.16 -5.00
N VAL A 48 4.09 -2.09 -4.14
CA VAL A 48 2.68 -2.39 -3.87
C VAL A 48 2.33 -1.91 -2.47
N VAL A 49 1.18 -1.28 -2.29
CA VAL A 49 0.61 -0.94 -0.97
C VAL A 49 -0.68 -1.70 -0.79
N MET A 50 -0.81 -2.45 0.30
CA MET A 50 -2.00 -3.27 0.54
C MET A 50 -2.26 -3.58 2.01
N ILE A 51 -3.45 -4.12 2.28
CA ILE A 51 -3.87 -4.61 3.59
C ILE A 51 -4.17 -6.11 3.49
N GLY A 52 -3.85 -6.87 4.53
CA GLY A 52 -4.32 -8.23 4.71
C GLY A 52 -3.40 -9.33 4.21
N SER A 53 -3.98 -10.52 3.99
CA SER A 53 -3.23 -11.76 3.76
C SER A 53 -2.59 -11.87 2.37
N ALA A 54 -3.16 -11.22 1.36
CA ALA A 54 -2.59 -11.20 0.00
C ALA A 54 -1.17 -10.61 -0.05
N ALA A 55 -0.75 -9.91 1.01
CA ALA A 55 0.63 -9.46 1.17
C ALA A 55 1.64 -10.62 1.20
N GLY A 56 1.25 -11.82 1.67
CA GLY A 56 2.08 -13.02 1.58
C GLY A 56 2.37 -13.40 0.13
N THR A 57 1.31 -13.56 -0.67
CA THR A 57 1.42 -13.83 -2.11
C THR A 57 2.24 -12.77 -2.86
N THR A 58 2.10 -11.50 -2.44
CA THR A 58 2.88 -10.40 -3.02
C THR A 58 4.36 -10.51 -2.69
N LYS A 59 4.72 -10.97 -1.48
CA LYS A 59 6.14 -11.22 -1.12
C LYS A 59 6.74 -12.31 -1.99
N ASP A 60 6.03 -13.42 -2.21
CA ASP A 60 6.48 -14.50 -3.08
C ASP A 60 6.73 -14.00 -4.52
N ALA A 61 5.84 -13.12 -5.03
CA ALA A 61 6.05 -12.48 -6.33
C ALA A 61 7.28 -11.56 -6.35
N ILE A 62 7.48 -10.76 -5.29
CA ILE A 62 8.65 -9.87 -5.17
C ILE A 62 9.94 -10.70 -5.16
N ASP A 63 9.99 -11.79 -4.41
CA ASP A 63 11.17 -12.65 -4.35
C ASP A 63 11.50 -13.23 -5.72
N ALA A 64 10.49 -13.69 -6.47
CA ALA A 64 10.65 -14.18 -7.82
C ALA A 64 11.14 -13.10 -8.82
N LEU A 65 10.64 -11.86 -8.67
CA LEU A 65 11.05 -10.72 -9.49
C LEU A 65 12.48 -10.26 -9.14
N ARG A 66 12.82 -10.20 -7.86
CA ARG A 66 14.16 -9.83 -7.39
C ARG A 66 15.22 -10.83 -7.82
N ALA A 67 14.88 -12.12 -7.87
CA ALA A 67 15.76 -13.14 -8.46
C ALA A 67 16.08 -12.88 -9.94
N LYS A 68 15.22 -12.13 -10.65
CA LYS A 68 15.42 -11.66 -12.03
C LYS A 68 16.08 -10.27 -12.12
N GLY A 69 16.45 -9.66 -10.98
CA GLY A 69 17.08 -8.34 -10.91
C GLY A 69 16.09 -7.17 -10.89
N GLU A 70 14.79 -7.41 -10.71
CA GLU A 70 13.77 -6.37 -10.64
C GLU A 70 13.62 -5.84 -9.20
N LYS A 71 13.46 -4.53 -9.05
CA LYS A 71 13.43 -3.85 -7.75
C LYS A 71 12.00 -3.54 -7.31
N GLY A 72 11.23 -4.59 -7.03
CA GLY A 72 9.92 -4.48 -6.43
C GLY A 72 9.97 -4.41 -4.90
N GLY A 73 9.01 -3.73 -4.30
CA GLY A 73 8.83 -3.62 -2.85
C GLY A 73 7.36 -3.67 -2.44
N LEU A 74 7.10 -3.84 -1.14
CA LEU A 74 5.76 -3.91 -0.57
C LEU A 74 5.66 -3.10 0.72
N ILE A 75 4.59 -2.33 0.86
CA ILE A 75 4.12 -1.77 2.12
C ILE A 75 2.83 -2.49 2.52
N LYS A 76 2.89 -3.26 3.59
CA LYS A 76 1.72 -3.92 4.19
C LYS A 76 1.21 -3.09 5.35
N ILE A 77 0.07 -2.42 5.17
CA ILE A 77 -0.56 -1.60 6.20
C ILE A 77 -1.04 -2.48 7.36
N ARG A 78 -0.72 -2.09 8.59
CA ARG A 78 -1.21 -2.68 9.84
C ARG A 78 -2.18 -1.75 10.55
N LEU A 79 -1.84 -0.48 10.68
CA LEU A 79 -2.72 0.55 11.23
C LEU A 79 -3.38 1.33 10.09
N TYR A 80 -4.67 1.06 9.85
CA TYR A 80 -5.42 1.75 8.81
C TYR A 80 -6.10 3.02 9.32
N ARG A 81 -6.48 3.06 10.60
CA ARG A 81 -7.09 4.23 11.25
C ARG A 81 -6.51 4.41 12.67
N PRO A 82 -5.93 5.56 12.98
CA PRO A 82 -5.66 6.70 12.09
C PRO A 82 -4.68 6.34 10.97
N PHE A 83 -4.88 6.90 9.77
CA PHE A 83 -4.03 6.58 8.62
C PHE A 83 -2.65 7.24 8.76
N PRO A 84 -1.54 6.49 8.71
CA PRO A 84 -0.19 7.01 8.89
C PRO A 84 0.33 7.63 7.57
N ALA A 85 -0.33 8.74 7.15
CA ALA A 85 -0.14 9.33 5.83
C ALA A 85 1.30 9.84 5.59
N GLU A 86 1.91 10.45 6.61
CA GLU A 86 3.25 11.02 6.52
C GLU A 86 4.31 9.92 6.41
N GLU A 87 4.17 8.87 7.23
CA GLU A 87 5.09 7.73 7.23
C GLU A 87 5.01 6.92 5.94
N ILE A 88 3.80 6.73 5.40
CA ILE A 88 3.61 6.02 4.11
C ILE A 88 4.20 6.84 2.96
N ALA A 89 3.94 8.15 2.93
CA ALA A 89 4.49 9.01 1.91
C ALA A 89 6.03 9.05 1.95
N GLU A 90 6.63 9.03 3.14
CA GLU A 90 8.07 8.95 3.32
C GLU A 90 8.62 7.60 2.83
N ALA A 91 7.97 6.49 3.14
CA ALA A 91 8.38 5.16 2.66
C ALA A 91 8.31 5.04 1.12
N LEU A 92 7.42 5.80 0.47
CA LEU A 92 7.24 5.82 -0.99
C LEU A 92 8.07 6.88 -1.72
N LYS A 93 8.87 7.69 -1.03
CA LYS A 93 9.53 8.87 -1.62
C LYS A 93 10.47 8.57 -2.79
N ASN A 94 11.10 7.39 -2.80
CA ASN A 94 12.05 6.97 -3.83
C ASN A 94 11.43 6.07 -4.91
N VAL A 95 10.15 5.71 -4.76
CA VAL A 95 9.43 4.84 -5.68
C VAL A 95 9.00 5.64 -6.90
N LYS A 96 9.12 5.05 -8.10
CA LYS A 96 8.72 5.66 -9.38
C LYS A 96 7.25 5.40 -9.71
N ALA A 97 6.75 4.22 -9.37
CA ALA A 97 5.34 3.85 -9.55
C ALA A 97 4.85 2.94 -8.41
N VAL A 98 3.61 3.15 -7.98
CA VAL A 98 2.99 2.39 -6.89
C VAL A 98 1.62 1.86 -7.30
N ALA A 99 1.39 0.57 -7.05
CA ALA A 99 0.08 -0.06 -7.13
C ALA A 99 -0.55 -0.11 -5.74
N ILE A 100 -1.74 0.41 -5.61
CA ILE A 100 -2.49 0.38 -4.35
C ILE A 100 -3.61 -0.63 -4.50
N MET A 101 -3.62 -1.65 -3.65
CA MET A 101 -4.49 -2.81 -3.78
C MET A 101 -5.66 -2.72 -2.80
N ASP A 102 -6.87 -2.54 -3.31
CA ASP A 102 -8.10 -2.49 -2.53
C ASP A 102 -8.94 -3.76 -2.73
N ARG A 103 -9.31 -4.42 -1.63
CA ARG A 103 -10.33 -5.48 -1.64
C ARG A 103 -11.71 -4.92 -1.29
N ALA A 104 -11.93 -3.70 -1.68
CA ALA A 104 -13.18 -2.95 -1.50
C ALA A 104 -13.32 -1.95 -2.62
N GLU A 105 -14.53 -1.76 -3.09
CA GLU A 105 -14.86 -0.76 -4.08
C GLU A 105 -15.73 0.33 -3.44
N GLY A 106 -15.46 1.58 -3.79
CA GLY A 106 -16.27 2.72 -3.40
C GLY A 106 -17.08 3.25 -4.58
N TYR A 107 -18.07 4.08 -4.30
CA TYR A 107 -18.84 4.79 -5.35
C TYR A 107 -18.19 6.13 -5.76
N THR A 108 -16.90 6.28 -5.51
CA THR A 108 -16.15 7.48 -5.90
C THR A 108 -15.39 7.21 -7.19
N ASN A 109 -15.20 8.22 -8.03
CA ASN A 109 -14.38 8.10 -9.26
C ASN A 109 -12.86 8.07 -8.98
N HIS A 110 -12.46 7.94 -7.71
CA HIS A 110 -11.07 8.10 -7.28
C HIS A 110 -10.43 6.79 -6.79
N GLY A 111 -11.13 5.67 -6.96
CA GLY A 111 -10.63 4.36 -6.53
C GLY A 111 -11.24 3.86 -5.22
N GLY A 112 -10.67 2.79 -4.70
CA GLY A 112 -11.03 2.21 -3.41
C GLY A 112 -10.57 3.07 -2.22
N PRO A 113 -10.99 2.70 -1.00
CA PRO A 113 -10.69 3.51 0.19
C PRO A 113 -9.19 3.62 0.51
N LEU A 114 -8.41 2.55 0.34
CA LEU A 114 -6.96 2.61 0.53
C LEU A 114 -6.30 3.43 -0.59
N GLY A 115 -6.73 3.24 -1.83
CA GLY A 115 -6.27 4.02 -2.98
C GLY A 115 -6.41 5.51 -2.76
N SER A 116 -7.59 5.93 -2.31
CA SER A 116 -7.88 7.33 -2.00
C SER A 116 -6.97 7.89 -0.89
N ASP A 117 -6.77 7.15 0.21
CA ASP A 117 -5.95 7.59 1.34
C ASP A 117 -4.46 7.70 0.96
N VAL A 118 -3.91 6.70 0.25
CA VAL A 118 -2.50 6.69 -0.17
C VAL A 118 -2.24 7.79 -1.20
N MET A 119 -3.11 7.93 -2.22
CA MET A 119 -2.98 9.00 -3.23
C MET A 119 -3.06 10.38 -2.60
N ALA A 120 -3.96 10.59 -1.61
CA ALA A 120 -4.03 11.84 -0.86
C ALA A 120 -2.75 12.12 -0.05
N ALA A 121 -2.15 11.09 0.57
CA ALA A 121 -0.88 11.21 1.27
C ALA A 121 0.26 11.57 0.32
N MET A 122 0.36 10.89 -0.82
CA MET A 122 1.36 11.17 -1.88
C MET A 122 1.20 12.58 -2.45
N PHE A 123 -0.03 13.02 -2.71
CA PHE A 123 -0.31 14.38 -3.20
C PHE A 123 0.14 15.45 -2.20
N ARG A 124 -0.16 15.28 -0.90
CA ARG A 124 0.29 16.20 0.16
C ARG A 124 1.81 16.25 0.29
N ALA A 125 2.48 15.13 0.09
CA ALA A 125 3.94 15.03 0.09
C ALA A 125 4.59 15.49 -1.22
N ARG A 126 3.80 15.89 -2.23
CA ARG A 126 4.26 16.26 -3.57
C ARG A 126 5.09 15.16 -4.24
N SER A 127 4.69 13.92 -4.04
CA SER A 127 5.31 12.78 -4.71
C SER A 127 5.22 12.92 -6.23
N GLN A 128 6.26 12.50 -6.93
CA GLN A 128 6.29 12.42 -8.39
C GLN A 128 6.04 11.00 -8.90
N ALA A 129 5.84 10.04 -8.00
CA ALA A 129 5.55 8.67 -8.37
C ALA A 129 4.16 8.54 -9.00
N TYR A 130 4.06 7.71 -10.03
CA TYR A 130 2.76 7.30 -10.57
C TYR A 130 2.02 6.43 -9.57
N ALA A 131 0.71 6.64 -9.44
CA ALA A 131 -0.13 5.86 -8.53
C ALA A 131 -1.30 5.24 -9.31
N VAL A 132 -1.48 3.94 -9.18
CA VAL A 132 -2.57 3.17 -9.80
C VAL A 132 -3.27 2.36 -8.71
N ASN A 133 -4.59 2.40 -8.68
CA ASN A 133 -5.38 1.62 -7.74
C ASN A 133 -5.98 0.39 -8.44
N TYR A 134 -5.80 -0.77 -7.83
CA TYR A 134 -6.37 -2.03 -8.28
C TYR A 134 -7.44 -2.52 -7.32
N ILE A 135 -8.64 -2.73 -7.84
CA ILE A 135 -9.69 -3.46 -7.12
C ILE A 135 -9.50 -4.95 -7.39
N TYR A 136 -9.41 -5.74 -6.32
CA TYR A 136 -9.13 -7.17 -6.41
C TYR A 136 -9.92 -8.00 -5.41
N GLY A 137 -10.00 -9.29 -5.65
CA GLY A 137 -10.48 -10.27 -4.66
C GLY A 137 -11.94 -10.16 -4.25
N LEU A 138 -12.76 -9.36 -4.94
CA LEU A 138 -14.19 -9.27 -4.72
C LEU A 138 -14.87 -10.58 -5.09
N GLY A 139 -15.96 -10.91 -4.38
CA GLY A 139 -16.68 -12.16 -4.59
C GLY A 139 -15.88 -13.41 -4.22
N GLY A 140 -14.87 -13.31 -3.33
CA GLY A 140 -14.07 -14.42 -2.86
C GLY A 140 -13.00 -14.90 -3.84
N ARG A 141 -12.65 -14.10 -4.85
CA ARG A 141 -11.56 -14.45 -5.77
C ARG A 141 -10.22 -14.44 -5.07
N ASP A 142 -9.44 -15.46 -5.32
CA ASP A 142 -8.05 -15.55 -4.87
C ASP A 142 -7.14 -14.66 -5.72
N VAL A 143 -6.06 -14.20 -5.09
CA VAL A 143 -4.94 -13.52 -5.74
C VAL A 143 -3.77 -14.50 -5.81
N ARG A 144 -3.25 -14.70 -6.99
CA ARG A 144 -2.13 -15.60 -7.26
C ARG A 144 -0.83 -14.81 -7.44
N VAL A 145 0.29 -15.50 -7.35
CA VAL A 145 1.61 -14.93 -7.58
C VAL A 145 1.69 -14.29 -8.98
N GLU A 146 1.15 -14.99 -10.00
CA GLU A 146 1.13 -14.51 -11.38
C GLU A 146 0.31 -13.21 -11.56
N ASP A 147 -0.72 -13.00 -10.74
CA ASP A 147 -1.50 -11.77 -10.76
C ASP A 147 -0.67 -10.60 -10.22
N MET A 148 0.12 -10.83 -9.17
CA MET A 148 1.02 -9.83 -8.63
C MET A 148 2.21 -9.56 -9.57
N GLU A 149 2.75 -10.57 -10.24
CA GLU A 149 3.77 -10.39 -11.30
C GLU A 149 3.25 -9.48 -12.42
N LYS A 150 1.97 -9.62 -12.83
CA LYS A 150 1.33 -8.72 -13.82
C LYS A 150 1.25 -7.28 -13.29
N VAL A 151 0.86 -7.09 -12.02
CA VAL A 151 0.81 -5.75 -11.42
C VAL A 151 2.20 -5.09 -11.46
N PHE A 152 3.26 -5.81 -11.12
CA PHE A 152 4.62 -5.28 -11.22
C PHE A 152 5.06 -5.01 -12.66
N ALA A 153 4.67 -5.87 -13.61
CA ALA A 153 4.93 -5.64 -15.04
C ALA A 153 4.24 -4.36 -15.54
N ASP A 154 2.98 -4.13 -15.12
CA ASP A 154 2.25 -2.90 -15.42
C ASP A 154 2.94 -1.66 -14.82
N LEU A 155 3.39 -1.73 -13.56
CA LEU A 155 4.13 -0.63 -12.95
C LEU A 155 5.42 -0.31 -13.70
N LYS A 156 6.13 -1.33 -14.15
CA LYS A 156 7.36 -1.18 -14.95
C LYS A 156 7.06 -0.51 -16.30
N GLN A 157 5.95 -0.89 -16.93
CA GLN A 157 5.50 -0.28 -18.19
C GLN A 157 5.12 1.19 -17.98
N ILE A 158 4.38 1.52 -16.91
CA ILE A 158 4.03 2.90 -16.53
C ILE A 158 5.28 3.77 -16.39
N VAL A 159 6.32 3.24 -15.74
CA VAL A 159 7.59 3.97 -15.60
C VAL A 159 8.29 4.16 -16.94
N ALA A 160 8.26 3.15 -17.81
CA ALA A 160 8.89 3.20 -19.14
C ALA A 160 8.19 4.18 -20.08
N ASP A 161 6.85 4.19 -20.05
CA ASP A 161 6.02 5.05 -20.90
C ASP A 161 5.90 6.48 -20.34
N ASN A 162 6.29 6.68 -19.07
CA ASN A 162 6.11 7.92 -18.34
C ASN A 162 4.63 8.37 -18.31
N ASP A 163 3.72 7.40 -18.26
CA ASP A 163 2.26 7.61 -18.26
C ASP A 163 1.57 6.49 -17.47
N ALA A 164 0.71 6.87 -16.52
CA ALA A 164 -0.09 5.91 -15.74
C ALA A 164 -1.29 5.36 -16.53
N GLY A 165 -1.73 6.05 -17.58
CA GLY A 165 -2.95 5.72 -18.29
C GLY A 165 -4.17 5.69 -17.37
N GLU A 166 -4.96 4.61 -17.42
CA GLU A 166 -6.07 4.40 -16.49
C GLU A 166 -5.54 4.09 -15.10
N THR A 167 -5.87 4.95 -14.13
CA THR A 167 -5.38 4.86 -12.75
C THR A 167 -6.27 4.04 -11.82
N TYR A 168 -7.44 3.60 -12.29
CA TYR A 168 -8.39 2.76 -11.56
C TYR A 168 -8.67 1.49 -12.35
N ARG A 169 -8.21 0.37 -11.86
CA ARG A 169 -8.16 -0.90 -12.59
C ARG A 169 -8.78 -2.05 -11.80
N TYR A 170 -9.17 -3.10 -12.48
CA TYR A 170 -9.63 -4.34 -11.87
C TYR A 170 -8.65 -5.46 -12.14
N LEU A 171 -8.31 -6.23 -11.10
CA LEU A 171 -7.43 -7.39 -11.21
C LEU A 171 -8.26 -8.68 -11.13
N GLY A 172 -8.03 -9.58 -12.09
CA GLY A 172 -8.63 -10.90 -12.11
C GLY A 172 -10.10 -10.94 -12.55
N ILE A 173 -10.59 -9.95 -13.30
CA ILE A 173 -11.90 -10.03 -13.98
C ILE A 173 -11.84 -11.06 -15.10
N ARG A 174 -12.98 -11.68 -15.38
CA ARG A 174 -13.18 -12.52 -16.59
C ARG A 174 -13.78 -11.62 -17.66
N GLU A 175 -13.13 -11.54 -18.78
CA GLU A 175 -13.69 -10.99 -20.01
C GLU A 175 -14.68 -11.99 -20.64
#